data_fa73f05ffaf8e25990a0a27564ee4457
#
_entry.id   fa73f05ffaf8e25990a0a27564ee4457
#
_cell.length_a   1.000
_cell.length_b   1.000
_cell.length_c   1.000
_cell.angle_alpha   90.00
_cell.angle_beta   90.00
_cell.angle_gamma   90.00
#
_symmetry.space_group_name_H-M   'P 1'
#
loop_
_entity.id
_entity.type
_entity.pdbx_description
1 polymer ?
#
loop_
_entity_poly.entity_id
_entity_poly.type
_entity_poly.pdbx_seq_one_letter_code
_entity_poly.pdbx_strand_id
1 'polypeptide(L)'
;MLAGMLTRKPVRLTDTADIIQEQLFNVDLLNNDLNVWTYETTRKMVRYGHVGVLVDAPKAEYEGRPYWCTYTPREILGWRYEGSELVQLRLMEKVVLPDGEYGEKTAEQVRVLTPGEYKIYQKQKNTNFELIDEGTTSLDKIPFSVAYANRLNIMESRPPLEDIAELNLKTYQIQSDLDNILHVSCVPMLAFFGFPSAAEEVSAGPGEAIAFPADGRAEYIEPKGTSFDHQFKRLEQIAGQINELGLSAVLGQKLSAETAEAKRLDRSQGDSTMMVIAQNMQDMIDNSLQFHAQYLGNTTAAGSSYVNRDFLGARLDPQEIGSLLQLYTAGTITQETLLNQLSLGEILGDEFDVDAELEATANAGL
;
A
#
# COMPACT_ATOMS: atom_id res chain seq x y z
N MET A 1 4.59 4.09 -4.46
CA MET A 1 5.44 5.15 -3.89
C MET A 1 5.46 5.09 -2.35
N LEU A 2 4.37 5.34 -1.59
CA LEU A 2 4.35 5.29 -0.12
C LEU A 2 4.94 4.01 0.47
N ALA A 3 4.50 2.84 0.02
CA ALA A 3 5.05 1.57 0.48
C ALA A 3 6.56 1.48 0.22
N GLY A 4 7.04 1.89 -0.97
CA GLY A 4 8.46 1.87 -1.29
C GLY A 4 9.31 2.81 -0.44
N MET A 5 8.74 3.92 0.06
CA MET A 5 9.45 4.80 0.99
C MET A 5 9.58 4.16 2.38
N LEU A 6 8.51 3.51 2.86
CA LEU A 6 8.51 2.82 4.14
C LEU A 6 9.45 1.60 4.17
N THR A 7 9.59 0.92 3.03
CA THR A 7 10.44 -0.28 2.89
C THR A 7 11.71 -0.01 2.06
N ARG A 8 12.19 1.24 2.07
CA ARG A 8 13.39 1.64 1.31
C ARG A 8 14.65 0.91 1.78
N LYS A 9 14.77 0.69 3.07
CA LYS A 9 15.82 -0.12 3.68
C LYS A 9 15.23 -1.46 4.15
N PRO A 10 16.01 -2.54 4.10
CA PRO A 10 15.56 -3.83 4.58
C PRO A 10 15.19 -3.81 6.06
N VAL A 11 14.25 -4.66 6.45
CA VAL A 11 13.93 -4.88 7.87
C VAL A 11 15.14 -5.53 8.54
N ARG A 12 15.61 -4.93 9.61
CA ARG A 12 16.70 -5.51 10.41
C ARG A 12 16.11 -6.27 11.58
N LEU A 13 16.66 -7.43 11.84
CA LEU A 13 16.31 -8.28 12.99
C LEU A 13 17.43 -8.21 14.03
N THR A 14 17.06 -8.11 15.30
CA THR A 14 17.99 -8.06 16.43
C THR A 14 17.59 -9.12 17.44
N ASP A 15 18.57 -9.87 17.94
CA ASP A 15 18.37 -10.93 18.96
C ASP A 15 17.34 -12.02 18.55
N THR A 16 17.13 -12.21 17.25
CA THR A 16 16.25 -13.24 16.69
C THR A 16 17.02 -14.53 16.49
N ALA A 17 16.48 -15.66 16.95
CA ALA A 17 17.12 -16.96 16.80
C ALA A 17 17.33 -17.33 15.32
N ASP A 18 18.46 -17.98 15.00
CA ASP A 18 18.85 -18.34 13.63
C ASP A 18 17.77 -19.16 12.92
N ILE A 19 17.13 -20.09 13.63
CA ILE A 19 16.05 -20.89 13.07
C ILE A 19 14.86 -20.05 12.57
N ILE A 20 14.53 -18.95 13.26
CA ILE A 20 13.49 -18.02 12.83
C ILE A 20 13.98 -17.24 11.61
N GLN A 21 15.23 -16.72 11.63
CA GLN A 21 15.80 -15.99 10.53
C GLN A 21 15.81 -16.84 9.23
N GLU A 22 16.20 -18.11 9.31
CA GLU A 22 16.16 -19.05 8.19
C GLU A 22 14.73 -19.23 7.65
N GLN A 23 13.74 -19.36 8.51
CA GLN A 23 12.34 -19.53 8.09
C GLN A 23 11.74 -18.26 7.47
N LEU A 24 12.26 -17.09 7.84
CA LEU A 24 11.84 -15.80 7.28
C LEU A 24 12.34 -15.53 5.84
N PHE A 25 13.23 -16.36 5.28
CA PHE A 25 13.51 -16.36 3.84
C PHE A 25 12.32 -16.82 2.98
N ASN A 26 11.33 -17.48 3.58
CA ASN A 26 10.08 -17.85 2.95
C ASN A 26 8.94 -17.73 3.98
N VAL A 27 8.55 -16.50 4.29
CA VAL A 27 7.64 -16.14 5.40
C VAL A 27 6.25 -16.77 5.24
N ASP A 28 5.74 -16.76 4.01
CA ASP A 28 4.34 -17.07 3.68
C ASP A 28 4.17 -18.39 2.90
N LEU A 29 5.23 -19.18 2.77
CA LEU A 29 5.29 -20.39 1.95
C LEU A 29 5.13 -20.15 0.44
N LEU A 30 5.18 -18.90 -0.02
CA LEU A 30 5.09 -18.50 -1.42
C LEU A 30 6.44 -18.02 -1.97
N ASN A 31 7.55 -18.34 -1.29
CA ASN A 31 8.92 -17.90 -1.59
C ASN A 31 9.15 -16.39 -1.45
N ASN A 32 8.38 -15.72 -0.63
CA ASN A 32 8.63 -14.33 -0.27
C ASN A 32 9.50 -14.27 0.98
N ASP A 33 10.63 -13.56 0.91
CA ASP A 33 11.41 -13.21 2.08
C ASP A 33 10.72 -12.13 2.92
N LEU A 34 11.23 -11.85 4.11
CA LEU A 34 10.65 -10.86 5.02
C LEU A 34 10.56 -9.46 4.38
N ASN A 35 11.49 -9.06 3.53
CA ASN A 35 11.50 -7.73 2.92
C ASN A 35 10.44 -7.60 1.84
N VAL A 36 10.36 -8.57 0.93
CA VAL A 36 9.32 -8.63 -0.11
C VAL A 36 7.94 -8.73 0.53
N TRP A 37 7.79 -9.59 1.52
CA TRP A 37 6.55 -9.74 2.27
C TRP A 37 6.15 -8.44 2.99
N THR A 38 7.10 -7.75 3.62
CA THR A 38 6.87 -6.46 4.29
C THR A 38 6.41 -5.40 3.30
N TYR A 39 7.04 -5.32 2.13
CA TYR A 39 6.62 -4.40 1.06
C TYR A 39 5.18 -4.64 0.61
N GLU A 40 4.83 -5.90 0.29
CA GLU A 40 3.48 -6.25 -0.15
C GLU A 40 2.42 -6.03 0.95
N THR A 41 2.77 -6.34 2.19
CA THR A 41 1.90 -6.12 3.35
C THR A 41 1.70 -4.63 3.62
N THR A 42 2.78 -3.83 3.55
CA THR A 42 2.70 -2.35 3.65
C THR A 42 1.83 -1.77 2.54
N ARG A 43 1.96 -2.27 1.32
CA ARG A 43 1.12 -1.85 0.19
C ARG A 43 -0.37 -2.11 0.43
N LYS A 44 -0.70 -3.28 1.01
CA LYS A 44 -2.06 -3.61 1.42
C LYS A 44 -2.54 -2.68 2.55
N MET A 45 -1.71 -2.46 3.58
CA MET A 45 -2.03 -1.57 4.70
C MET A 45 -2.35 -0.14 4.26
N VAL A 46 -1.51 0.46 3.40
CA VAL A 46 -1.73 1.82 2.86
C VAL A 46 -2.99 1.88 1.99
N ARG A 47 -3.27 0.82 1.22
CA ARG A 47 -4.43 0.76 0.32
C ARG A 47 -5.76 0.61 1.06
N TYR A 48 -5.77 -0.19 2.13
CA TYR A 48 -7.00 -0.57 2.83
C TYR A 48 -7.15 0.07 4.22
N GLY A 49 -6.11 0.80 4.67
CA GLY A 49 -6.09 1.46 5.97
C GLY A 49 -5.53 0.60 7.10
N HIS A 50 -5.70 -0.72 7.06
CA HIS A 50 -5.06 -1.68 7.95
C HIS A 50 -4.88 -3.04 7.27
N VAL A 51 -4.08 -3.87 7.91
CA VAL A 51 -3.82 -5.24 7.50
C VAL A 51 -3.63 -6.10 8.75
N GLY A 52 -4.17 -7.31 8.72
CA GLY A 52 -3.96 -8.29 9.76
C GLY A 52 -3.02 -9.40 9.30
N VAL A 53 -2.24 -9.94 10.23
CA VAL A 53 -1.35 -11.07 10.01
C VAL A 53 -1.67 -12.17 11.00
N LEU A 54 -1.98 -13.33 10.49
CA LEU A 54 -2.11 -14.57 11.25
C LEU A 54 -0.81 -15.34 11.13
N VAL A 55 -0.20 -15.66 12.25
CA VAL A 55 0.87 -16.66 12.27
C VAL A 55 0.18 -18.01 12.39
N ASP A 56 0.15 -18.77 11.30
CA ASP A 56 -0.58 -20.03 11.25
C ASP A 56 0.28 -21.18 11.83
N ALA A 57 -0.40 -22.18 12.35
CA ALA A 57 0.21 -23.31 13.01
C ALA A 57 1.03 -24.19 12.04
N PRO A 58 2.12 -24.79 12.52
CA PRO A 58 2.91 -25.69 11.71
C PRO A 58 2.08 -26.93 11.33
N LYS A 59 1.98 -27.19 10.02
CA LYS A 59 1.36 -28.40 9.46
C LYS A 59 2.42 -29.28 8.83
N ALA A 60 2.27 -30.58 8.95
CA ALA A 60 3.21 -31.54 8.33
C ALA A 60 3.32 -31.34 6.81
N GLU A 61 2.24 -30.92 6.16
CA GLU A 61 2.19 -30.59 4.72
C GLU A 61 3.07 -29.38 4.37
N TYR A 62 3.39 -28.51 5.34
CA TYR A 62 4.12 -27.26 5.16
C TYR A 62 5.43 -27.28 5.96
N GLU A 63 6.23 -28.33 5.81
CA GLU A 63 7.53 -28.49 6.47
C GLU A 63 7.48 -28.48 8.01
N GLY A 64 6.30 -28.53 8.59
CA GLY A 64 6.12 -28.51 10.06
C GLY A 64 6.57 -27.23 10.74
N ARG A 65 6.60 -26.09 10.01
CA ARG A 65 6.98 -24.79 10.53
C ARG A 65 5.84 -23.77 10.51
N PRO A 66 5.85 -22.76 11.41
CA PRO A 66 4.89 -21.66 11.34
C PRO A 66 5.12 -20.81 10.10
N TYR A 67 4.06 -20.16 9.61
CA TYR A 67 4.11 -19.25 8.46
C TYR A 67 3.10 -18.10 8.64
N TRP A 68 3.26 -17.02 7.89
CA TRP A 68 2.48 -15.80 8.08
C TRP A 68 1.48 -15.60 6.94
N CYS A 69 0.21 -15.50 7.29
CA CYS A 69 -0.89 -15.21 6.36
C CYS A 69 -1.37 -13.78 6.53
N THR A 70 -1.42 -13.03 5.44
CA THR A 70 -1.86 -11.62 5.44
C THR A 70 -3.31 -11.51 5.04
N TYR A 71 -4.12 -10.79 5.84
CA TYR A 71 -5.53 -10.53 5.61
C TYR A 71 -5.82 -9.04 5.49
N THR A 72 -6.56 -8.66 4.45
CA THR A 72 -7.07 -7.31 4.27
C THR A 72 -8.40 -7.13 5.03
N PRO A 73 -8.88 -5.88 5.27
CA PRO A 73 -10.17 -5.64 5.89
C PRO A 73 -11.36 -6.33 5.22
N ARG A 74 -11.25 -6.65 3.93
CA ARG A 74 -12.30 -7.38 3.18
C ARG A 74 -12.38 -8.85 3.54
N GLU A 75 -11.30 -9.38 4.07
CA GLU A 75 -11.15 -10.80 4.46
C GLU A 75 -11.40 -10.98 5.96
N ILE A 76 -11.38 -9.91 6.75
CA ILE A 76 -11.71 -9.93 8.18
C ILE A 76 -13.21 -9.74 8.34
N LEU A 77 -13.95 -10.85 8.46
CA LEU A 77 -15.43 -10.84 8.51
C LEU A 77 -15.97 -10.37 9.85
N GLY A 78 -15.21 -10.50 10.92
CA GLY A 78 -15.64 -10.06 12.23
C GLY A 78 -14.73 -10.54 13.35
N TRP A 79 -14.85 -9.85 14.47
CA TRP A 79 -14.01 -10.08 15.65
C TRP A 79 -14.81 -9.85 16.94
N ARG A 80 -14.32 -10.38 18.05
CA ARG A 80 -14.83 -10.10 19.38
C ARG A 80 -13.65 -9.96 20.33
N TYR A 81 -13.66 -8.89 21.11
CA TYR A 81 -12.72 -8.64 22.20
C TYR A 81 -13.45 -8.76 23.55
N GLU A 82 -12.76 -9.30 24.54
CA GLU A 82 -13.14 -9.25 25.94
C GLU A 82 -12.02 -8.54 26.71
N GLY A 83 -12.29 -7.31 27.12
CA GLY A 83 -11.24 -6.40 27.60
C GLY A 83 -10.24 -6.05 26.49
N SER A 84 -8.99 -6.45 26.69
CA SER A 84 -7.91 -6.25 25.70
C SER A 84 -7.59 -7.51 24.87
N GLU A 85 -8.27 -8.63 25.14
CA GLU A 85 -7.97 -9.89 24.48
C GLU A 85 -8.92 -10.19 23.33
N LEU A 86 -8.35 -10.62 22.21
CA LEU A 86 -9.10 -11.10 21.05
C LEU A 86 -9.58 -12.53 21.33
N VAL A 87 -10.88 -12.71 21.56
CA VAL A 87 -11.48 -14.01 21.91
C VAL A 87 -12.16 -14.70 20.74
N GLN A 88 -12.43 -14.00 19.65
CA GLN A 88 -12.92 -14.59 18.41
C GLN A 88 -12.49 -13.77 17.19
N LEU A 89 -12.11 -14.47 16.13
CA LEU A 89 -11.78 -13.89 14.83
C LEU A 89 -12.37 -14.76 13.73
N ARG A 90 -12.96 -14.12 12.71
CA ARG A 90 -13.52 -14.78 11.53
C ARG A 90 -12.84 -14.22 10.29
N LEU A 91 -12.20 -15.10 9.53
CA LEU A 91 -11.42 -14.76 8.34
C LEU A 91 -12.02 -15.46 7.12
N MET A 92 -12.17 -14.75 6.03
CA MET A 92 -12.53 -15.31 4.73
C MET A 92 -11.27 -15.67 3.98
N GLU A 93 -11.24 -16.87 3.42
CA GLU A 93 -10.14 -17.38 2.64
C GLU A 93 -10.65 -17.91 1.31
N LYS A 94 -9.83 -17.80 0.28
CA LYS A 94 -10.05 -18.43 -1.01
C LYS A 94 -8.98 -19.48 -1.22
N VAL A 95 -9.40 -20.74 -1.27
CA VAL A 95 -8.49 -21.86 -1.47
C VAL A 95 -8.69 -22.43 -2.86
N VAL A 96 -7.60 -22.83 -3.49
CA VAL A 96 -7.61 -23.53 -4.76
C VAL A 96 -7.65 -25.04 -4.46
N LEU A 97 -8.65 -25.69 -4.97
CA LEU A 97 -8.84 -27.13 -4.84
C LEU A 97 -8.67 -27.79 -6.21
N PRO A 98 -8.10 -29.01 -6.29
CA PRO A 98 -8.03 -29.74 -7.54
C PRO A 98 -9.44 -30.07 -8.05
N ASP A 99 -9.64 -29.98 -9.36
CA ASP A 99 -10.87 -30.34 -10.05
C ASP A 99 -10.56 -31.22 -11.27
N GLY A 100 -10.49 -32.52 -11.04
CA GLY A 100 -10.00 -33.49 -12.01
C GLY A 100 -8.46 -33.57 -12.08
N GLU A 101 -7.93 -34.08 -13.18
CA GLU A 101 -6.48 -34.34 -13.34
C GLU A 101 -5.67 -33.04 -13.61
N TYR A 102 -6.28 -32.06 -14.30
CA TYR A 102 -5.60 -30.81 -14.73
C TYR A 102 -6.38 -29.54 -14.39
N GLY A 103 -7.57 -29.69 -13.79
CA GLY A 103 -8.44 -28.57 -13.45
C GLY A 103 -8.25 -28.08 -12.03
N GLU A 104 -8.57 -26.80 -11.81
CA GLU A 104 -8.58 -26.15 -10.51
C GLU A 104 -9.91 -25.44 -10.30
N LYS A 105 -10.41 -25.48 -9.08
CA LYS A 105 -11.57 -24.68 -8.65
C LYS A 105 -11.25 -23.89 -7.41
N THR A 106 -11.74 -22.66 -7.36
CA THR A 106 -11.65 -21.83 -6.16
C THR A 106 -12.84 -22.08 -5.25
N ALA A 107 -12.58 -22.38 -3.99
CA ALA A 107 -13.58 -22.48 -2.95
C ALA A 107 -13.43 -21.35 -1.95
N GLU A 108 -14.58 -20.80 -1.50
CA GLU A 108 -14.61 -19.83 -0.40
C GLU A 108 -14.76 -20.57 0.92
N GLN A 109 -13.91 -20.25 1.89
CA GLN A 109 -13.99 -20.78 3.24
C GLN A 109 -13.91 -19.67 4.29
N VAL A 110 -14.48 -19.94 5.46
CA VAL A 110 -14.42 -19.08 6.62
C VAL A 110 -13.70 -19.82 7.73
N ARG A 111 -12.56 -19.27 8.14
CA ARG A 111 -11.83 -19.73 9.31
C ARG A 111 -12.32 -18.96 10.53
N VAL A 112 -12.75 -19.67 11.54
CA VAL A 112 -13.14 -19.13 12.85
C VAL A 112 -12.07 -19.53 13.85
N LEU A 113 -11.45 -18.53 14.47
CA LEU A 113 -10.41 -18.70 15.47
C LEU A 113 -10.96 -18.29 16.83
N THR A 114 -10.70 -19.13 17.83
CA THR A 114 -10.86 -18.84 19.26
C THR A 114 -9.55 -19.20 19.98
N PRO A 115 -9.31 -18.73 21.21
CA PRO A 115 -8.09 -19.10 21.92
C PRO A 115 -7.93 -20.62 21.99
N GLY A 116 -6.84 -21.15 21.46
CA GLY A 116 -6.52 -22.57 21.44
C GLY A 116 -7.27 -23.43 20.43
N GLU A 117 -8.23 -22.89 19.66
CA GLU A 117 -9.05 -23.67 18.74
C GLU A 117 -9.27 -22.97 17.39
N TYR A 118 -9.48 -23.77 16.34
CA TYR A 118 -9.91 -23.28 15.04
C TYR A 118 -11.02 -24.15 14.44
N LYS A 119 -11.87 -23.54 13.60
CA LYS A 119 -12.87 -24.21 12.79
C LYS A 119 -12.87 -23.63 11.40
N ILE A 120 -12.95 -24.50 10.39
CA ILE A 120 -12.98 -24.10 8.98
C ILE A 120 -14.33 -24.53 8.38
N TYR A 121 -15.05 -23.55 7.86
CA TYR A 121 -16.31 -23.76 7.17
C TYR A 121 -16.12 -23.45 5.69
N GLN A 122 -16.51 -24.36 4.81
CA GLN A 122 -16.40 -24.19 3.37
C GLN A 122 -17.76 -24.02 2.74
N LYS A 123 -17.86 -23.10 1.79
CA LYS A 123 -19.09 -22.83 1.04
C LYS A 123 -19.36 -23.95 0.07
N GLN A 124 -20.54 -24.58 0.20
CA GLN A 124 -21.03 -25.63 -0.68
C GLN A 124 -21.82 -25.04 -1.88
N LYS A 125 -22.10 -25.87 -2.88
CA LYS A 125 -22.84 -25.46 -4.09
C LYS A 125 -24.18 -24.77 -3.82
N ASN A 126 -24.79 -25.01 -2.66
CA ASN A 126 -26.08 -24.45 -2.25
C ASN A 126 -25.99 -23.19 -1.37
N THR A 127 -24.88 -22.46 -1.41
CA THR A 127 -24.62 -21.24 -0.62
C THR A 127 -24.47 -21.45 0.90
N ASN A 128 -24.66 -22.61 1.44
CA ASN A 128 -24.46 -22.89 2.84
C ASN A 128 -22.97 -23.18 3.14
N PHE A 129 -22.53 -22.79 4.34
CA PHE A 129 -21.21 -23.12 4.84
C PHE A 129 -21.30 -24.38 5.72
N GLU A 130 -20.46 -25.37 5.41
CA GLU A 130 -20.38 -26.61 6.17
C GLU A 130 -19.02 -26.71 6.85
N LEU A 131 -18.97 -27.21 8.08
CA LEU A 131 -17.75 -27.47 8.80
C LEU A 131 -16.99 -28.59 8.09
N ILE A 132 -15.75 -28.29 7.64
CA ILE A 132 -14.88 -29.24 6.93
C ILE A 132 -13.67 -29.65 7.75
N ASP A 133 -13.22 -28.80 8.69
CA ASP A 133 -12.06 -29.06 9.54
C ASP A 133 -12.19 -28.32 10.86
N GLU A 134 -11.71 -28.93 11.95
CA GLU A 134 -11.59 -28.30 13.25
C GLU A 134 -10.43 -28.92 14.02
N GLY A 135 -9.82 -28.14 14.89
CA GLY A 135 -8.71 -28.60 15.70
C GLY A 135 -8.28 -27.61 16.77
N THR A 136 -7.20 -27.97 17.45
CA THR A 136 -6.61 -27.15 18.50
C THR A 136 -5.24 -26.64 18.08
N THR A 137 -4.87 -25.47 18.62
CA THR A 137 -3.54 -24.90 18.49
C THR A 137 -2.81 -24.95 19.83
N SER A 138 -1.48 -24.91 19.80
CA SER A 138 -0.66 -24.93 21.03
C SER A 138 -0.62 -23.57 21.74
N LEU A 139 -1.26 -22.54 21.18
CA LEU A 139 -1.25 -21.20 21.74
C LEU A 139 -2.57 -20.88 22.46
N ASP A 140 -2.45 -20.27 23.64
CA ASP A 140 -3.59 -19.83 24.45
C ASP A 140 -4.25 -18.55 23.94
N LYS A 141 -3.67 -17.91 22.92
CA LYS A 141 -4.15 -16.68 22.29
C LYS A 141 -4.31 -16.88 20.78
N ILE A 142 -5.20 -16.11 20.18
CA ILE A 142 -5.30 -16.05 18.72
C ILE A 142 -4.04 -15.34 18.18
N PRO A 143 -3.19 -16.01 17.39
CA PRO A 143 -1.90 -15.48 16.92
C PRO A 143 -2.09 -14.48 15.76
N PHE A 144 -2.81 -13.41 16.03
CA PHE A 144 -3.18 -12.41 15.04
C PHE A 144 -2.74 -11.01 15.47
N SER A 145 -1.98 -10.34 14.63
CA SER A 145 -1.49 -8.98 14.82
C SER A 145 -2.00 -8.07 13.72
N VAL A 146 -2.17 -6.77 14.02
CA VAL A 146 -2.74 -5.79 13.08
C VAL A 146 -1.87 -4.56 13.00
N ALA A 147 -1.52 -4.16 11.76
CA ALA A 147 -0.90 -2.87 11.50
C ALA A 147 -1.91 -1.90 10.89
N TYR A 148 -1.84 -0.64 11.31
CA TYR A 148 -2.74 0.43 10.89
C TYR A 148 -1.97 1.53 10.19
N ALA A 149 -2.51 2.03 9.07
CA ALA A 149 -2.02 3.26 8.46
C ALA A 149 -2.55 4.51 9.20
N ASN A 150 -3.83 4.50 9.54
CA ASN A 150 -4.47 5.53 10.37
C ASN A 150 -5.58 4.88 11.18
N ARG A 151 -5.30 4.55 12.43
CA ARG A 151 -6.23 3.84 13.32
C ARG A 151 -7.34 4.76 13.81
N LEU A 152 -8.58 4.35 13.62
CA LEU A 152 -9.75 4.99 14.22
C LEU A 152 -10.22 4.22 15.45
N ASN A 153 -10.28 2.90 15.37
CA ASN A 153 -10.70 2.00 16.44
C ASN A 153 -10.03 0.63 16.26
N ILE A 154 -10.41 -0.35 17.07
CA ILE A 154 -9.98 -1.75 16.91
C ILE A 154 -10.53 -2.31 15.59
N MET A 155 -9.63 -2.77 14.71
CA MET A 155 -9.96 -3.27 13.38
C MET A 155 -10.70 -2.25 12.47
N GLU A 156 -10.57 -0.96 12.79
CA GLU A 156 -11.12 0.13 12.01
C GLU A 156 -10.05 1.16 11.73
N SER A 157 -9.98 1.61 10.47
CA SER A 157 -8.95 2.56 10.03
C SER A 157 -9.41 3.33 8.82
N ARG A 158 -8.80 4.48 8.59
CA ARG A 158 -8.97 5.26 7.39
C ARG A 158 -7.77 5.09 6.47
N PRO A 159 -7.97 4.69 5.19
CA PRO A 159 -6.88 4.66 4.23
C PRO A 159 -6.31 6.08 4.01
N PRO A 160 -5.00 6.27 4.01
CA PRO A 160 -4.39 7.60 3.83
C PRO A 160 -4.65 8.22 2.44
N LEU A 161 -5.04 7.40 1.45
CA LEU A 161 -5.32 7.82 0.08
C LEU A 161 -6.82 7.89 -0.25
N GLU A 162 -7.71 7.87 0.75
CA GLU A 162 -9.17 7.86 0.56
C GLU A 162 -9.65 9.09 -0.20
N ASP A 163 -9.20 10.29 0.19
CA ASP A 163 -9.58 11.55 -0.46
C ASP A 163 -9.16 11.59 -1.93
N ILE A 164 -7.98 11.02 -2.25
CA ILE A 164 -7.49 10.89 -3.63
C ILE A 164 -8.35 9.91 -4.43
N ALA A 165 -8.79 8.81 -3.82
CA ALA A 165 -9.65 7.84 -4.47
C ALA A 165 -11.02 8.44 -4.83
N GLU A 166 -11.59 9.28 -3.98
CA GLU A 166 -12.83 10.01 -4.27
C GLU A 166 -12.67 11.00 -5.43
N LEU A 167 -11.57 11.76 -5.45
CA LEU A 167 -11.28 12.66 -6.56
C LEU A 167 -11.04 11.91 -7.87
N ASN A 168 -10.38 10.76 -7.82
CA ASN A 168 -10.17 9.92 -9.00
C ASN A 168 -11.51 9.40 -9.56
N LEU A 169 -12.45 9.02 -8.69
CA LEU A 169 -13.80 8.62 -9.11
C LEU A 169 -14.53 9.78 -9.82
N LYS A 170 -14.43 11.01 -9.28
CA LYS A 170 -14.97 12.21 -9.92
C LYS A 170 -14.32 12.49 -11.30
N THR A 171 -13.01 12.30 -11.40
CA THR A 171 -12.27 12.42 -12.65
C THR A 171 -12.84 11.45 -13.70
N TYR A 172 -13.00 10.18 -13.31
CA TYR A 172 -13.56 9.15 -14.19
C TYR A 172 -14.97 9.52 -14.68
N GLN A 173 -15.85 9.99 -13.78
CA GLN A 173 -17.22 10.39 -14.14
C GLN A 173 -17.21 11.55 -15.16
N ILE A 174 -16.46 12.63 -14.86
CA ILE A 174 -16.38 13.80 -15.74
C ILE A 174 -15.79 13.43 -17.10
N GLN A 175 -14.75 12.59 -17.11
CA GLN A 175 -14.11 12.17 -18.35
C GLN A 175 -15.03 11.29 -19.19
N SER A 176 -15.77 10.37 -18.58
CA SER A 176 -16.77 9.56 -19.27
C SER A 176 -17.88 10.42 -19.89
N ASP A 177 -18.37 11.43 -19.16
CA ASP A 177 -19.37 12.35 -19.66
C ASP A 177 -18.81 13.19 -20.82
N LEU A 178 -17.58 13.68 -20.68
CA LEU A 178 -16.89 14.46 -21.70
C LEU A 178 -16.67 13.66 -22.99
N ASP A 179 -16.19 12.42 -22.87
CA ASP A 179 -15.98 11.52 -24.01
C ASP A 179 -17.29 11.25 -24.76
N ASN A 180 -18.39 11.03 -24.01
CA ASN A 180 -19.72 10.84 -24.61
C ASN A 180 -20.21 12.11 -25.33
N ILE A 181 -20.07 13.27 -24.70
CA ILE A 181 -20.45 14.56 -25.32
C ILE A 181 -19.61 14.83 -26.55
N LEU A 182 -18.29 14.62 -26.50
CA LEU A 182 -17.39 14.80 -27.61
C LEU A 182 -17.76 13.88 -28.80
N HIS A 183 -18.08 12.61 -28.49
CA HIS A 183 -18.50 11.65 -29.51
C HIS A 183 -19.73 12.13 -30.27
N VAL A 184 -20.74 12.66 -29.56
CA VAL A 184 -21.96 13.20 -30.19
C VAL A 184 -21.70 14.54 -30.91
N SER A 185 -20.86 15.39 -30.29
CA SER A 185 -20.63 16.76 -30.78
C SER A 185 -19.63 16.87 -31.93
N CYS A 186 -18.76 15.89 -32.09
CA CYS A 186 -17.81 15.83 -33.20
C CYS A 186 -18.45 15.41 -34.53
N VAL A 187 -19.74 15.07 -34.56
CA VAL A 187 -20.48 14.76 -35.78
C VAL A 187 -21.29 15.99 -36.18
N PRO A 188 -20.83 16.81 -37.12
CA PRO A 188 -21.59 17.96 -37.56
C PRO A 188 -22.90 17.51 -38.22
N MET A 189 -24.00 18.11 -37.80
CA MET A 189 -25.31 17.85 -38.41
C MET A 189 -25.53 18.78 -39.60
N LEU A 190 -25.78 18.21 -40.77
CA LEU A 190 -26.17 18.99 -41.92
C LEU A 190 -27.64 19.38 -41.82
N ALA A 191 -27.92 20.65 -41.67
CA ALA A 191 -29.29 21.18 -41.59
C ALA A 191 -29.66 21.90 -42.89
N PHE A 192 -30.87 21.64 -43.40
CA PHE A 192 -31.43 22.29 -44.60
C PHE A 192 -32.53 23.25 -44.13
N PHE A 193 -32.46 24.51 -44.58
CA PHE A 193 -33.43 25.53 -44.29
C PHE A 193 -34.12 25.96 -45.56
N GLY A 194 -35.43 26.29 -45.49
CA GLY A 194 -36.19 26.79 -46.64
C GLY A 194 -36.66 25.71 -47.60
N PHE A 195 -36.54 24.43 -47.25
CA PHE A 195 -37.11 23.34 -48.05
C PHE A 195 -38.56 23.06 -47.61
N PRO A 196 -39.48 22.82 -48.54
CA PRO A 196 -40.85 22.46 -48.21
C PRO A 196 -40.86 21.11 -47.47
N SER A 197 -41.78 20.96 -46.51
CA SER A 197 -41.86 19.75 -45.65
C SER A 197 -42.20 18.44 -46.37
N ALA A 198 -42.51 18.50 -47.66
CA ALA A 198 -42.77 17.38 -48.55
C ALA A 198 -41.60 17.16 -49.55
N ALA A 199 -40.42 17.68 -49.25
CA ALA A 199 -39.27 17.48 -50.11
C ALA A 199 -38.86 16.02 -50.14
N GLU A 200 -38.60 15.54 -51.35
CA GLU A 200 -37.94 14.26 -51.62
C GLU A 200 -36.68 14.09 -50.78
N GLU A 201 -36.31 12.86 -50.49
CA GLU A 201 -35.08 12.53 -49.75
C GLU A 201 -33.89 13.31 -50.37
N VAL A 202 -33.31 14.21 -49.56
CA VAL A 202 -32.11 14.93 -49.97
C VAL A 202 -30.92 14.01 -49.73
N SER A 203 -30.39 13.43 -50.81
CA SER A 203 -29.15 12.66 -50.70
C SER A 203 -27.97 13.60 -50.61
N ALA A 204 -27.15 13.47 -49.61
CA ALA A 204 -25.94 14.26 -49.40
C ALA A 204 -24.74 13.31 -49.30
N GLY A 205 -23.88 13.30 -50.30
CA GLY A 205 -22.68 12.46 -50.35
C GLY A 205 -21.52 13.11 -51.09
N PRO A 206 -20.31 12.55 -50.98
CA PRO A 206 -19.15 13.04 -51.73
C PRO A 206 -19.42 12.98 -53.25
N GLY A 207 -19.45 14.11 -53.91
CA GLY A 207 -19.65 14.21 -55.37
C GLY A 207 -21.11 14.41 -55.79
N GLU A 208 -22.08 14.55 -54.89
CA GLU A 208 -23.47 14.92 -55.21
C GLU A 208 -23.67 16.44 -55.17
N ALA A 209 -24.31 16.97 -56.22
CA ALA A 209 -24.68 18.38 -56.26
C ALA A 209 -26.11 18.56 -55.74
N ILE A 210 -26.28 19.37 -54.71
CA ILE A 210 -27.59 19.71 -54.13
C ILE A 210 -28.07 21.00 -54.74
N ALA A 211 -29.23 20.97 -55.40
CA ALA A 211 -29.90 22.16 -55.89
C ALA A 211 -30.75 22.81 -54.79
N PHE A 212 -30.54 24.10 -54.52
CA PHE A 212 -31.29 24.86 -53.53
C PHE A 212 -32.45 25.65 -54.15
N PRO A 213 -33.64 25.72 -53.49
CA PRO A 213 -34.63 26.73 -53.81
C PRO A 213 -34.07 28.12 -53.58
N ALA A 214 -34.73 29.17 -54.17
CA ALA A 214 -34.25 30.56 -54.13
C ALA A 214 -33.93 31.08 -52.71
N ASP A 215 -34.65 30.57 -51.67
CA ASP A 215 -34.48 30.94 -50.29
C ASP A 215 -33.90 29.76 -49.45
N GLY A 216 -33.47 28.66 -50.09
CA GLY A 216 -32.93 27.48 -49.45
C GLY A 216 -31.43 27.63 -49.10
N ARG A 217 -31.03 27.12 -47.95
CA ARG A 217 -29.62 27.02 -47.56
C ARG A 217 -29.36 25.72 -46.79
N ALA A 218 -28.14 25.23 -46.93
CA ALA A 218 -27.64 24.17 -46.09
C ALA A 218 -26.53 24.72 -45.18
N GLU A 219 -26.53 24.34 -43.95
CA GLU A 219 -25.55 24.77 -42.97
C GLU A 219 -25.17 23.57 -42.06
N TYR A 220 -23.91 23.43 -41.77
CA TYR A 220 -23.51 22.49 -40.74
C TYR A 220 -23.74 23.13 -39.38
N ILE A 221 -24.56 22.46 -38.54
CA ILE A 221 -24.78 22.86 -37.17
C ILE A 221 -23.79 22.09 -36.32
N GLU A 222 -22.89 22.83 -35.70
CA GLU A 222 -21.95 22.33 -34.74
C GLU A 222 -22.32 22.86 -33.34
N PRO A 223 -22.25 22.03 -32.27
CA PRO A 223 -22.41 22.52 -30.91
C PRO A 223 -21.35 23.58 -30.60
N LYS A 224 -21.75 24.66 -29.98
CA LYS A 224 -20.78 25.67 -29.49
C LYS A 224 -19.97 25.11 -28.35
N GLY A 225 -18.66 24.87 -28.55
CA GLY A 225 -17.76 24.16 -27.65
C GLY A 225 -17.49 24.81 -26.26
N THR A 226 -18.18 25.90 -25.90
CA THR A 226 -17.97 26.64 -24.66
C THR A 226 -18.23 25.81 -23.38
N SER A 227 -19.09 24.79 -23.43
CA SER A 227 -19.34 23.87 -22.31
C SER A 227 -18.20 22.89 -22.07
N PHE A 228 -17.41 22.57 -23.10
CA PHE A 228 -16.27 21.64 -22.98
C PHE A 228 -15.10 22.26 -22.23
N ASP A 229 -14.85 23.56 -22.44
CA ASP A 229 -13.81 24.30 -21.74
C ASP A 229 -13.99 24.29 -20.23
N HIS A 230 -15.23 24.34 -19.75
CA HIS A 230 -15.51 24.24 -18.32
C HIS A 230 -15.19 22.85 -17.75
N GLN A 231 -15.46 21.80 -18.51
CA GLN A 231 -15.16 20.42 -18.10
C GLN A 231 -13.65 20.16 -18.12
N PHE A 232 -12.92 20.61 -19.14
CA PHE A 232 -11.47 20.54 -19.21
C PHE A 232 -10.81 21.26 -18.02
N LYS A 233 -11.22 22.50 -17.73
CA LYS A 233 -10.74 23.25 -16.57
C LYS A 233 -11.05 22.54 -15.26
N ARG A 234 -12.21 21.89 -15.15
CA ARG A 234 -12.56 21.12 -13.97
C ARG A 234 -11.66 19.89 -13.80
N LEU A 235 -11.34 19.18 -14.87
CA LEU A 235 -10.39 18.07 -14.86
C LEU A 235 -8.98 18.53 -14.45
N GLU A 236 -8.51 19.66 -14.97
CA GLU A 236 -7.22 20.25 -14.56
C GLU A 236 -7.20 20.64 -13.09
N GLN A 237 -8.29 21.23 -12.57
CA GLN A 237 -8.41 21.54 -11.14
C GLN A 237 -8.35 20.29 -10.26
N ILE A 238 -9.07 19.23 -10.66
CA ILE A 238 -9.06 17.97 -9.89
C ILE A 238 -7.67 17.31 -9.97
N ALA A 239 -7.02 17.33 -11.13
CA ALA A 239 -5.65 16.84 -11.26
C ALA A 239 -4.68 17.62 -10.35
N GLY A 240 -4.83 18.94 -10.26
CA GLY A 240 -4.09 19.77 -9.32
C GLY A 240 -4.34 19.37 -7.85
N GLN A 241 -5.61 19.16 -7.48
CA GLN A 241 -5.99 18.70 -6.13
C GLN A 241 -5.42 17.31 -5.80
N ILE A 242 -5.47 16.36 -6.75
CA ILE A 242 -4.89 15.03 -6.57
C ILE A 242 -3.37 15.12 -6.36
N ASN A 243 -2.68 15.97 -7.15
CA ASN A 243 -1.25 16.18 -6.99
C ASN A 243 -0.90 16.82 -5.64
N GLU A 244 -1.66 17.82 -5.22
CA GLU A 244 -1.46 18.49 -3.92
C GLU A 244 -1.68 17.51 -2.75
N LEU A 245 -2.80 16.76 -2.75
CA LEU A 245 -3.07 15.74 -1.74
C LEU A 245 -2.05 14.59 -1.78
N GLY A 246 -1.66 14.15 -2.98
CA GLY A 246 -0.66 13.10 -3.14
C GLY A 246 0.71 13.51 -2.62
N LEU A 247 1.14 14.73 -2.90
CA LEU A 247 2.39 15.28 -2.40
C LEU A 247 2.33 15.54 -0.89
N SER A 248 1.23 16.08 -0.37
CA SER A 248 1.07 16.32 1.07
C SER A 248 1.04 15.01 1.87
N ALA A 249 0.40 13.96 1.33
CA ALA A 249 0.37 12.64 1.95
C ALA A 249 1.73 11.91 1.94
N VAL A 250 2.60 12.23 0.97
CA VAL A 250 3.90 11.56 0.75
C VAL A 250 5.07 12.37 1.28
N LEU A 251 5.06 13.67 1.08
CA LEU A 251 6.21 14.55 1.35
C LEU A 251 5.93 15.66 2.37
N GLY A 252 4.68 15.81 2.83
CA GLY A 252 4.29 16.97 3.64
C GLY A 252 4.48 18.30 2.91
N GLN A 253 4.61 18.31 1.58
CA GLN A 253 4.89 19.51 0.79
C GLN A 253 3.63 20.04 0.11
N LYS A 254 3.37 21.34 0.30
CA LYS A 254 2.44 22.09 -0.54
C LYS A 254 3.17 22.64 -1.77
N LEU A 255 2.49 22.62 -2.93
CA LEU A 255 3.02 23.13 -4.20
C LEU A 255 3.18 24.64 -4.28
N SER A 256 2.79 25.41 -3.24
CA SER A 256 2.96 26.85 -3.21
C SER A 256 4.41 27.24 -2.93
N ALA A 257 4.86 28.36 -3.50
CA ALA A 257 6.17 28.93 -3.25
C ALA A 257 6.30 29.35 -1.78
N GLU A 258 6.81 28.46 -0.96
CA GLU A 258 7.00 28.67 0.49
C GLU A 258 8.46 28.92 0.83
N THR A 259 8.67 29.60 1.94
CA THR A 259 10.01 29.83 2.51
C THR A 259 10.64 28.51 2.94
N ALA A 260 11.97 28.43 3.00
CA ALA A 260 12.70 27.23 3.44
C ALA A 260 12.25 26.72 4.81
N GLU A 261 11.73 27.61 5.66
CA GLU A 261 11.25 27.32 7.00
C GLU A 261 9.85 26.66 7.00
N ALA A 262 8.95 27.11 6.12
CA ALA A 262 7.65 26.49 5.89
C ALA A 262 7.81 25.08 5.30
N LYS A 263 8.76 24.88 4.37
CA LYS A 263 9.11 23.56 3.84
C LYS A 263 9.65 22.59 4.89
N ARG A 264 10.38 23.09 5.91
CA ARG A 264 10.86 22.26 7.03
C ARG A 264 9.71 21.83 7.95
N LEU A 265 8.76 22.71 8.22
CA LEU A 265 7.58 22.44 9.05
C LEU A 265 6.65 21.41 8.37
N ASP A 266 6.39 21.56 7.08
CA ASP A 266 5.56 20.61 6.32
C ASP A 266 6.21 19.23 6.20
N ARG A 267 7.54 19.18 6.04
CA ARG A 267 8.31 17.92 6.08
C ARG A 267 8.16 17.23 7.42
N SER A 268 8.25 17.93 8.54
CA SER A 268 8.14 17.33 9.87
C SER A 268 6.76 16.72 10.14
N GLN A 269 5.70 17.23 9.53
CA GLN A 269 4.34 16.68 9.65
C GLN A 269 4.16 15.41 8.79
N GLY A 270 4.67 15.42 7.55
CA GLY A 270 4.66 14.24 6.69
C GLY A 270 5.48 13.08 7.27
N ASP A 271 6.67 13.39 7.76
CA ASP A 271 7.55 12.43 8.43
C ASP A 271 6.89 11.83 9.67
N SER A 272 6.12 12.61 10.45
CA SER A 272 5.43 12.12 11.64
C SER A 272 4.35 11.07 11.32
N THR A 273 3.58 11.26 10.24
CA THR A 273 2.58 10.29 9.80
C THR A 273 3.22 9.00 9.30
N MET A 274 4.28 9.13 8.49
CA MET A 274 5.04 7.99 7.98
C MET A 274 5.74 7.22 9.11
N MET A 275 6.26 7.92 10.13
CA MET A 275 6.84 7.30 11.32
C MET A 275 5.82 6.45 12.09
N VAL A 276 4.59 6.94 12.26
CA VAL A 276 3.52 6.18 12.93
C VAL A 276 3.18 4.91 12.13
N ILE A 277 3.11 5.01 10.79
CA ILE A 277 2.87 3.85 9.93
C ILE A 277 4.01 2.83 10.06
N ALA A 278 5.27 3.29 10.02
CA ALA A 278 6.45 2.43 10.20
C ALA A 278 6.46 1.75 11.58
N GLN A 279 6.10 2.49 12.64
CA GLN A 279 6.01 1.94 13.98
C GLN A 279 4.92 0.87 14.10
N ASN A 280 3.72 1.12 13.57
CA ASN A 280 2.64 0.13 13.55
C ASN A 280 3.04 -1.14 12.77
N MET A 281 3.80 -0.98 11.68
CA MET A 281 4.32 -2.11 10.92
C MET A 281 5.36 -2.91 11.72
N GLN A 282 6.27 -2.21 12.40
CA GLN A 282 7.26 -2.82 13.28
C GLN A 282 6.57 -3.60 14.42
N ASP A 283 5.61 -2.98 15.13
CA ASP A 283 4.89 -3.62 16.23
C ASP A 283 4.15 -4.89 15.74
N MET A 284 3.59 -4.87 14.55
CA MET A 284 2.95 -6.04 13.94
C MET A 284 3.96 -7.15 13.65
N ILE A 285 5.13 -6.82 13.09
CA ILE A 285 6.21 -7.79 12.82
C ILE A 285 6.71 -8.37 14.12
N ASP A 286 6.98 -7.55 15.15
CA ASP A 286 7.47 -8.02 16.46
C ASP A 286 6.47 -8.95 17.15
N ASN A 287 5.18 -8.62 17.11
CA ASN A 287 4.13 -9.51 17.62
C ASN A 287 4.06 -10.83 16.84
N SER A 288 4.24 -10.77 15.52
CA SER A 288 4.25 -11.97 14.67
C SER A 288 5.48 -12.85 14.95
N LEU A 289 6.65 -12.25 15.18
CA LEU A 289 7.85 -12.95 15.62
C LEU A 289 7.64 -13.65 16.97
N GLN A 290 6.97 -13.00 17.91
CA GLN A 290 6.64 -13.61 19.21
C GLN A 290 5.73 -14.85 19.04
N PHE A 291 4.68 -14.77 18.24
CA PHE A 291 3.81 -15.92 17.96
C PHE A 291 4.57 -17.04 17.23
N HIS A 292 5.44 -16.67 16.29
CA HIS A 292 6.28 -17.61 15.57
C HIS A 292 7.22 -18.37 16.52
N ALA A 293 7.90 -17.65 17.42
CA ALA A 293 8.77 -18.23 18.45
C ALA A 293 7.99 -19.14 19.40
N GLN A 294 6.77 -18.75 19.81
CA GLN A 294 5.92 -19.58 20.67
C GLN A 294 5.54 -20.92 20.01
N TYR A 295 5.29 -20.94 18.69
CA TYR A 295 5.05 -22.19 17.96
C TYR A 295 6.29 -23.10 17.88
N LEU A 296 7.48 -22.51 17.88
CA LEU A 296 8.75 -23.26 17.90
C LEU A 296 9.17 -23.71 19.31
N GLY A 297 8.50 -23.21 20.33
CA GLY A 297 8.74 -23.49 21.75
C GLY A 297 9.17 -22.24 22.53
N ASN A 298 8.74 -22.14 23.77
CA ASN A 298 8.91 -20.93 24.61
C ASN A 298 10.38 -20.54 24.91
N THR A 299 11.34 -21.38 24.54
CA THR A 299 12.78 -21.11 24.72
C THR A 299 13.43 -20.43 23.53
N THR A 300 12.70 -20.32 22.42
CA THR A 300 13.21 -19.70 21.19
C THR A 300 13.13 -18.17 21.30
N ALA A 301 14.26 -17.49 21.08
CA ALA A 301 14.30 -16.03 21.10
C ALA A 301 13.58 -15.45 19.90
N ALA A 302 12.51 -14.69 20.13
CA ALA A 302 11.75 -14.01 19.08
C ALA A 302 12.55 -12.84 18.49
N GLY A 303 13.33 -12.16 19.31
CA GLY A 303 14.02 -10.92 18.92
C GLY A 303 13.07 -9.74 18.71
N SER A 304 13.55 -8.76 17.99
CA SER A 304 12.80 -7.58 17.57
C SER A 304 13.17 -7.18 16.16
N SER A 305 12.28 -6.44 15.50
CA SER A 305 12.52 -5.90 14.16
C SER A 305 12.74 -4.39 14.22
N TYR A 306 13.43 -3.86 13.24
CA TYR A 306 13.53 -2.43 12.97
C TYR A 306 13.07 -2.14 11.55
N VAL A 307 11.98 -1.38 11.44
CA VAL A 307 11.47 -0.88 10.15
C VAL A 307 12.02 0.52 9.91
N ASN A 308 12.46 0.78 8.69
CA ASN A 308 13.05 2.05 8.29
C ASN A 308 12.15 3.25 8.61
N ARG A 309 12.73 4.28 9.23
CA ARG A 309 12.08 5.56 9.57
C ARG A 309 12.73 6.75 8.86
N ASP A 310 13.71 6.49 8.01
CA ASP A 310 14.34 7.49 7.16
C ASP A 310 13.76 7.39 5.74
N PHE A 311 12.76 8.22 5.46
CA PHE A 311 11.95 8.12 4.24
C PHE A 311 12.52 8.91 3.05
N LEU A 312 13.32 9.92 3.32
CA LEU A 312 13.74 10.88 2.30
C LEU A 312 15.14 10.64 1.75
N GLY A 313 15.92 9.74 2.38
CA GLY A 313 17.30 9.48 1.95
C GLY A 313 18.11 10.77 1.86
N ALA A 314 18.05 11.57 2.92
CA ALA A 314 18.84 12.79 2.99
C ALA A 314 20.31 12.38 3.08
N ARG A 315 20.97 12.24 1.91
CA ARG A 315 22.42 12.19 1.89
C ARG A 315 22.93 13.47 2.51
N LEU A 316 23.85 13.32 3.46
CA LEU A 316 24.55 14.47 4.01
C LEU A 316 25.17 15.27 2.85
N ASP A 317 24.94 16.57 2.85
CA ASP A 317 25.60 17.42 1.85
C ASP A 317 27.10 17.57 2.17
N PRO A 318 27.93 17.97 1.21
CA PRO A 318 29.37 18.14 1.44
C PRO A 318 29.69 19.11 2.57
N GLN A 319 28.84 20.12 2.88
CA GLN A 319 29.03 21.04 3.97
C GLN A 319 28.77 20.41 5.33
N GLU A 320 27.74 19.57 5.43
CA GLU A 320 27.41 18.82 6.64
C GLU A 320 28.51 17.80 6.95
N ILE A 321 29.02 17.08 5.93
CA ILE A 321 30.19 16.18 6.08
C ILE A 321 31.41 16.95 6.58
N GLY A 322 31.69 18.12 5.98
CA GLY A 322 32.78 18.98 6.41
C GLY A 322 32.66 19.43 7.87
N SER A 323 31.45 19.78 8.30
CA SER A 323 31.15 20.16 9.69
C SER A 323 31.35 18.98 10.66
N LEU A 324 30.90 17.77 10.31
CA LEU A 324 31.11 16.58 11.12
C LEU A 324 32.60 16.25 11.27
N LEU A 325 33.36 16.33 10.19
CA LEU A 325 34.81 16.14 10.22
C LEU A 325 35.55 17.18 11.09
N GLN A 326 35.10 18.45 11.06
CA GLN A 326 35.60 19.49 11.94
C GLN A 326 35.32 19.21 13.42
N LEU A 327 34.11 18.74 13.76
CA LEU A 327 33.75 18.37 15.13
C LEU A 327 34.59 17.16 15.61
N TYR A 328 34.83 16.20 14.75
CA TYR A 328 35.71 15.08 15.06
C TYR A 328 37.15 15.50 15.28
N THR A 329 37.72 16.31 14.35
CA THR A 329 39.11 16.80 14.46
C THR A 329 39.29 17.72 15.66
N ALA A 330 38.24 18.45 16.09
CA ALA A 330 38.23 19.25 17.31
C ALA A 330 38.08 18.39 18.60
N GLY A 331 37.90 17.07 18.48
CA GLY A 331 37.71 16.17 19.61
C GLY A 331 36.36 16.31 20.31
N THR A 332 35.38 16.94 19.67
CA THR A 332 34.05 17.18 20.25
C THR A 332 33.13 15.95 20.12
N ILE A 333 33.36 15.11 19.09
CA ILE A 333 32.65 13.86 18.84
C ILE A 333 33.66 12.72 18.71
N THR A 334 33.24 11.51 19.05
CA THR A 334 34.05 10.28 18.92
C THR A 334 34.06 9.79 17.47
N GLN A 335 35.03 8.91 17.13
CA GLN A 335 35.07 8.22 15.84
C GLN A 335 33.79 7.41 15.57
N GLU A 336 33.31 6.72 16.60
CA GLU A 336 32.05 5.97 16.56
C GLU A 336 30.86 6.87 16.18
N THR A 337 30.76 8.04 16.81
CA THR A 337 29.69 9.00 16.52
C THR A 337 29.80 9.51 15.08
N LEU A 338 31.01 9.79 14.59
CA LEU A 338 31.24 10.22 13.22
C LEU A 338 30.82 9.14 12.22
N LEU A 339 31.28 7.89 12.40
CA LEU A 339 30.95 6.76 11.52
C LEU A 339 29.46 6.47 11.52
N ASN A 340 28.80 6.51 12.68
CA ASN A 340 27.36 6.37 12.80
C ASN A 340 26.59 7.48 12.05
N GLN A 341 27.04 8.74 12.14
CA GLN A 341 26.43 9.86 11.40
C GLN A 341 26.62 9.74 9.88
N LEU A 342 27.81 9.30 9.43
CA LEU A 342 28.09 9.06 8.01
C LEU A 342 27.29 7.87 7.45
N SER A 343 27.08 6.82 8.25
CA SER A 343 26.22 5.68 7.89
C SER A 343 24.75 6.09 7.83
N LEU A 344 24.26 6.84 8.81
CA LEU A 344 22.90 7.40 8.80
C LEU A 344 22.68 8.35 7.62
N GLY A 345 23.69 9.13 7.25
CA GLY A 345 23.68 10.04 6.10
C GLY A 345 23.93 9.36 4.74
N GLU A 346 23.90 8.03 4.67
CA GLU A 346 24.08 7.24 3.43
C GLU A 346 25.35 7.56 2.63
N ILE A 347 26.40 7.98 3.32
CA ILE A 347 27.75 8.17 2.73
C ILE A 347 28.51 6.84 2.73
N LEU A 348 28.33 6.05 3.78
CA LEU A 348 28.84 4.68 3.89
C LEU A 348 27.78 3.71 3.37
N GLY A 349 28.21 2.62 2.72
CA GLY A 349 27.29 1.63 2.16
C GLY A 349 26.42 0.97 3.23
N ASP A 350 25.26 0.41 2.84
CA ASP A 350 24.32 -0.23 3.76
C ASP A 350 24.90 -1.46 4.50
N GLU A 351 25.96 -2.07 3.95
CA GLU A 351 26.66 -3.22 4.53
C GLU A 351 27.86 -2.79 5.41
N PHE A 352 28.07 -1.48 5.61
CA PHE A 352 29.19 -0.99 6.42
C PHE A 352 28.93 -1.23 7.91
N ASP A 353 29.79 -2.06 8.52
CA ASP A 353 29.74 -2.38 9.94
C ASP A 353 30.65 -1.43 10.73
N VAL A 354 30.05 -0.54 11.51
CA VAL A 354 30.75 0.46 12.32
C VAL A 354 31.60 -0.18 13.39
N ASP A 355 31.13 -1.26 14.03
CA ASP A 355 31.83 -1.92 15.11
C ASP A 355 33.06 -2.68 14.60
N ALA A 356 32.90 -3.38 13.46
CA ALA A 356 34.02 -4.04 12.79
C ALA A 356 35.12 -3.03 12.33
N GLU A 357 34.73 -1.85 11.86
CA GLU A 357 35.69 -0.80 11.47
C GLU A 357 36.39 -0.19 12.67
N LEU A 358 35.69 0.01 13.79
CA LEU A 358 36.29 0.49 15.05
C LEU A 358 37.29 -0.52 15.61
N GLU A 359 36.97 -1.82 15.58
CA GLU A 359 37.93 -2.86 15.98
C GLU A 359 39.14 -2.91 15.04
N ALA A 360 38.93 -2.79 13.73
CA ALA A 360 40.03 -2.77 12.75
C ALA A 360 40.94 -1.59 12.95
N THR A 361 40.41 -0.38 13.19
CA THR A 361 41.20 0.83 13.45
C THR A 361 41.94 0.78 14.79
N ALA A 362 41.31 0.25 15.83
CA ALA A 362 41.96 0.03 17.14
C ALA A 362 43.13 -0.95 17.02
N ASN A 363 42.97 -2.04 16.25
CA ASN A 363 44.04 -3.03 16.01
C ASN A 363 45.16 -2.49 15.09
N ALA A 364 44.87 -1.52 14.22
CA ALA A 364 45.85 -0.87 13.35
C ALA A 364 46.69 0.18 14.09
N GLY A 365 46.35 0.55 15.32
CA GLY A 365 47.09 1.54 16.12
C GLY A 365 46.96 2.98 15.61
N LEU A 366 45.83 3.27 14.92
CA LEU A 366 45.47 4.59 14.41
C LEU A 366 44.51 5.30 15.32
#